data_c3aac83061ed47b67ef53b113b843667
#
_entry.id   c3aac83061ed47b67ef53b113b843667
#
_cell.length_a   1.000
_cell.length_b   1.000
_cell.length_c   1.000
_cell.angle_alpha   90.00
_cell.angle_beta   90.00
_cell.angle_gamma   90.00
#
_symmetry.space_group_name_H-M   'P 1'
#
loop_
_entity.id
_entity.type
_entity.pdbx_description
1 polymer ?
#
loop_
_entity_poly.entity_id
_entity_poly.type
_entity_poly.pdbx_seq_one_letter_code
_entity_poly.pdbx_strand_id
1 'polypeptide(L)'
;EVPLLQRLGAGLDGADVVEIGCGRGVGTELLLRRMGAAHVTALDLDPAMVQRARRRLARYATRVDVKLGDACELPLADAAVDAVVDFGVIHHVPAWRDAVAEVARVLRPGGQFVFEEVTRHALQRWSYRTFLEHPEHDRFSAEEFLAELARIGFTLPRPAVTRFFGDFLI
;
A
#
# COMPACT_ATOMS: atom_id res chain seq x y z
N GLU A 1 1.36 13.77 -3.38
CA GLU A 1 1.23 12.30 -3.66
C GLU A 1 -0.04 12.00 -4.47
N VAL A 2 -1.27 12.16 -3.94
CA VAL A 2 -2.52 11.85 -4.67
C VAL A 2 -2.56 12.36 -6.12
N PRO A 3 -2.22 13.64 -6.43
CA PRO A 3 -2.19 14.10 -7.82
C PRO A 3 -1.17 13.37 -8.70
N LEU A 4 -0.10 12.82 -8.13
CA LEU A 4 0.86 12.02 -8.88
C LEU A 4 0.32 10.63 -9.16
N LEU A 5 -0.22 9.95 -8.14
CA LEU A 5 -0.86 8.64 -8.30
C LEU A 5 -1.98 8.68 -9.35
N GLN A 6 -2.84 9.71 -9.31
CA GLN A 6 -3.88 9.90 -10.32
C GLN A 6 -3.31 10.11 -11.74
N ARG A 7 -2.20 10.85 -11.88
CA ARG A 7 -1.52 11.01 -13.18
C ARG A 7 -0.88 9.72 -13.68
N LEU A 8 -0.47 8.85 -12.77
CA LEU A 8 0.05 7.51 -13.09
C LEU A 8 -1.05 6.50 -13.43
N GLY A 9 -2.32 6.89 -13.34
CA GLY A 9 -3.45 6.08 -13.76
C GLY A 9 -4.23 5.42 -12.62
N ALA A 10 -3.95 5.78 -11.36
CA ALA A 10 -4.72 5.30 -10.22
C ALA A 10 -6.14 5.91 -10.21
N GLY A 11 -7.06 5.29 -10.92
CA GLY A 11 -8.49 5.60 -10.88
C GLY A 11 -9.19 4.63 -9.93
N LEU A 12 -9.73 5.15 -8.82
CA LEU A 12 -10.41 4.35 -7.80
C LEU A 12 -11.90 4.72 -7.68
N ASP A 13 -12.44 5.45 -8.66
CA ASP A 13 -13.83 5.88 -8.63
C ASP A 13 -14.79 4.68 -8.59
N GLY A 14 -15.57 4.60 -7.52
CA GLY A 14 -16.52 3.50 -7.30
C GLY A 14 -15.88 2.16 -6.92
N ALA A 15 -14.58 2.09 -6.69
CA ALA A 15 -13.85 0.85 -6.40
C ALA A 15 -14.01 0.38 -4.94
N ASP A 16 -14.00 -0.94 -4.76
CA ASP A 16 -13.74 -1.61 -3.49
C ASP A 16 -12.22 -1.72 -3.31
N VAL A 17 -11.70 -1.06 -2.29
CA VAL A 17 -10.26 -0.89 -2.05
C VAL A 17 -9.82 -1.54 -0.76
N VAL A 18 -8.63 -2.14 -0.75
CA VAL A 18 -7.89 -2.48 0.47
C VAL A 18 -6.73 -1.52 0.64
N GLU A 19 -6.57 -0.94 1.81
CA GLU A 19 -5.36 -0.25 2.22
C GLU A 19 -4.60 -1.11 3.20
N ILE A 20 -3.36 -1.46 2.88
CA ILE A 20 -2.45 -2.17 3.78
C ILE A 20 -1.64 -1.15 4.59
N GLY A 21 -1.51 -1.39 5.92
CA GLY A 21 -0.82 -0.51 6.84
C GLY A 21 -1.47 0.87 6.97
N CYS A 22 -2.77 0.91 7.26
CA CYS A 22 -3.53 2.15 7.29
C CYS A 22 -3.10 3.16 8.39
N GLY A 23 -2.29 2.72 9.36
CA GLY A 23 -1.82 3.56 10.44
C GLY A 23 -2.97 4.23 11.18
N ARG A 24 -2.97 5.55 11.18
CA ARG A 24 -4.02 6.37 11.81
C ARG A 24 -5.22 6.66 10.88
N GLY A 25 -5.30 6.01 9.72
CA GLY A 25 -6.38 6.17 8.75
C GLY A 25 -6.30 7.44 7.89
N VAL A 26 -5.14 8.04 7.74
CA VAL A 26 -4.96 9.24 6.90
C VAL A 26 -5.08 8.89 5.43
N GLY A 27 -4.41 7.82 4.99
CA GLY A 27 -4.49 7.29 3.63
C GLY A 27 -5.91 6.88 3.29
N THR A 28 -6.57 6.12 4.17
CA THR A 28 -7.99 5.74 4.01
C THR A 28 -8.89 6.95 3.74
N GLU A 29 -8.71 8.03 4.51
CA GLU A 29 -9.49 9.25 4.30
C GLU A 29 -9.22 9.90 2.93
N LEU A 30 -7.97 9.86 2.44
CA LEU A 30 -7.61 10.33 1.11
C LEU A 30 -8.25 9.48 0.01
N LEU A 31 -8.24 8.15 0.14
CA LEU A 31 -8.89 7.23 -0.80
C LEU A 31 -10.37 7.55 -0.95
N LEU A 32 -11.08 7.77 0.15
CA LEU A 32 -12.51 8.10 0.13
C LEU A 32 -12.83 9.49 -0.40
N ARG A 33 -12.00 10.50 -0.08
CA ARG A 33 -12.31 11.90 -0.34
C ARG A 33 -11.74 12.43 -1.65
N ARG A 34 -10.61 11.87 -2.09
CA ARG A 34 -9.83 12.40 -3.20
C ARG A 34 -9.66 11.43 -4.36
N MET A 35 -9.75 10.13 -4.09
CA MET A 35 -9.54 9.10 -5.10
C MET A 35 -10.82 8.37 -5.49
N GLY A 36 -11.96 8.68 -4.87
CA GLY A 36 -13.27 8.23 -5.29
C GLY A 36 -13.64 6.81 -4.85
N ALA A 37 -12.84 6.14 -3.99
CA ALA A 37 -13.16 4.79 -3.52
C ALA A 37 -14.58 4.71 -2.95
N ALA A 38 -15.35 3.70 -3.35
CA ALA A 38 -16.69 3.47 -2.81
C ALA A 38 -16.63 2.92 -1.40
N HIS A 39 -15.79 1.92 -1.19
CA HIS A 39 -15.56 1.28 0.09
C HIS A 39 -14.06 1.01 0.30
N VAL A 40 -13.58 1.13 1.55
CA VAL A 40 -12.19 0.82 1.91
C VAL A 40 -12.14 -0.16 3.07
N THR A 41 -11.50 -1.31 2.88
CA THR A 41 -11.03 -2.17 3.97
C THR A 41 -9.64 -1.72 4.36
N ALA A 42 -9.53 -1.07 5.52
CA ALA A 42 -8.28 -0.52 6.04
C ALA A 42 -7.65 -1.49 7.05
N LEU A 43 -6.45 -1.97 6.76
CA LEU A 43 -5.77 -2.99 7.56
C LEU A 43 -4.51 -2.41 8.21
N ASP A 44 -4.24 -2.83 9.44
CA ASP A 44 -2.97 -2.55 10.12
C ASP A 44 -2.63 -3.70 11.07
N LEU A 45 -1.35 -3.98 11.23
CA LEU A 45 -0.85 -5.03 12.12
C LEU A 45 -0.86 -4.57 13.59
N ASP A 46 -0.79 -3.24 13.85
CA ASP A 46 -0.79 -2.68 15.20
C ASP A 46 -2.22 -2.40 15.69
N PRO A 47 -2.68 -3.08 16.76
CA PRO A 47 -4.01 -2.83 17.34
C PRO A 47 -4.22 -1.38 17.80
N ALA A 48 -3.14 -0.67 18.20
CA ALA A 48 -3.25 0.73 18.59
C ALA A 48 -3.50 1.63 17.38
N MET A 49 -2.93 1.33 16.22
CA MET A 49 -3.21 2.03 14.97
C MET A 49 -4.64 1.76 14.51
N VAL A 50 -5.08 0.50 14.51
CA VAL A 50 -6.48 0.13 14.22
C VAL A 50 -7.46 0.94 15.07
N GLN A 51 -7.21 1.05 16.38
CA GLN A 51 -8.08 1.83 17.26
C GLN A 51 -8.09 3.32 16.92
N ARG A 52 -6.93 3.90 16.57
CA ARG A 52 -6.81 5.30 16.15
C ARG A 52 -7.52 5.55 14.83
N ALA A 53 -7.33 4.65 13.85
CA ALA A 53 -8.01 4.71 12.56
C ALA A 53 -9.53 4.65 12.72
N ARG A 54 -10.06 3.72 13.51
CA ARG A 54 -11.50 3.62 13.80
C ARG A 54 -12.08 4.92 14.35
N ARG A 55 -11.38 5.58 15.28
CA ARG A 55 -11.82 6.88 15.81
C ARG A 55 -11.83 7.97 14.74
N ARG A 56 -10.78 8.06 13.95
CA ARG A 56 -10.66 9.04 12.86
C ARG A 56 -11.74 8.85 11.80
N LEU A 57 -11.98 7.59 11.42
CA LEU A 57 -12.83 7.21 10.30
C LEU A 57 -14.30 7.00 10.69
N ALA A 58 -14.66 7.20 11.95
CA ALA A 58 -16.02 6.96 12.46
C ALA A 58 -17.14 7.61 11.60
N ARG A 59 -16.87 8.79 11.05
CA ARG A 59 -17.83 9.50 10.17
C ARG A 59 -18.02 8.83 8.81
N TYR A 60 -17.16 7.88 8.45
CA TYR A 60 -17.23 7.10 7.20
C TYR A 60 -17.66 5.66 7.42
N ALA A 61 -18.24 5.32 8.57
CA ALA A 61 -18.51 3.95 9.02
C ALA A 61 -19.30 3.07 8.02
N THR A 62 -20.09 3.66 7.14
CA THR A 62 -20.81 2.95 6.07
C THR A 62 -19.92 2.63 4.84
N ARG A 63 -18.72 3.17 4.79
CA ARG A 63 -17.79 3.06 3.65
C ARG A 63 -16.41 2.57 4.05
N VAL A 64 -16.20 2.23 5.34
CA VAL A 64 -14.89 1.81 5.84
C VAL A 64 -15.04 0.68 6.84
N ASP A 65 -14.29 -0.39 6.61
CA ASP A 65 -14.01 -1.43 7.58
C ASP A 65 -12.57 -1.33 8.06
N VAL A 66 -12.36 -1.03 9.34
CA VAL A 66 -11.00 -0.99 9.92
C VAL A 66 -10.76 -2.26 10.71
N LYS A 67 -9.78 -3.07 10.28
CA LYS A 67 -9.48 -4.39 10.84
C LYS A 67 -8.00 -4.56 11.17
N LEU A 68 -7.73 -5.44 12.14
CA LEU A 68 -6.39 -5.98 12.34
C LEU A 68 -6.09 -6.94 11.20
N GLY A 69 -4.89 -6.85 10.61
CA GLY A 69 -4.48 -7.73 9.51
C GLY A 69 -3.00 -7.64 9.23
N ASP A 70 -2.45 -8.78 8.79
CA ASP A 70 -1.09 -8.90 8.30
C ASP A 70 -1.09 -8.75 6.77
N ALA A 71 -0.16 -7.99 6.24
CA ALA A 71 0.02 -7.84 4.79
C ALA A 71 0.40 -9.16 4.10
N CYS A 72 1.05 -10.09 4.82
CA CYS A 72 1.43 -11.41 4.34
C CYS A 72 0.30 -12.45 4.39
N GLU A 73 -0.82 -12.12 5.03
CA GLU A 73 -2.01 -12.98 5.16
C GLU A 73 -3.27 -12.12 5.22
N LEU A 74 -3.66 -11.57 4.09
CA LEU A 74 -4.81 -10.66 4.02
C LEU A 74 -6.12 -11.40 4.33
N PRO A 75 -6.95 -10.91 5.28
CA PRO A 75 -8.19 -11.56 5.70
C PRO A 75 -9.33 -11.35 4.68
N LEU A 76 -9.07 -11.71 3.44
CA LEU A 76 -9.93 -11.51 2.28
C LEU A 76 -9.89 -12.74 1.36
N ALA A 77 -10.98 -12.99 0.66
CA ALA A 77 -11.04 -14.03 -0.36
C ALA A 77 -10.19 -13.65 -1.61
N ASP A 78 -9.92 -14.64 -2.46
CA ASP A 78 -9.31 -14.42 -3.76
C ASP A 78 -10.22 -13.55 -4.62
N ALA A 79 -9.63 -12.67 -5.43
CA ALA A 79 -10.33 -11.79 -6.35
C ALA A 79 -11.49 -11.00 -5.69
N ALA A 80 -11.28 -10.51 -4.48
CA ALA A 80 -12.32 -9.85 -3.68
C ALA A 80 -12.43 -8.34 -3.92
N VAL A 81 -11.37 -7.68 -4.40
CA VAL A 81 -11.28 -6.22 -4.46
C VAL A 81 -10.82 -5.70 -5.82
N ASP A 82 -11.16 -4.45 -6.12
CA ASP A 82 -10.80 -3.79 -7.37
C ASP A 82 -9.41 -3.15 -7.29
N ALA A 83 -9.00 -2.75 -6.10
CA ALA A 83 -7.67 -2.18 -5.90
C ALA A 83 -7.10 -2.51 -4.51
N VAL A 84 -5.76 -2.60 -4.46
CA VAL A 84 -4.98 -2.56 -3.22
C VAL A 84 -4.11 -1.32 -3.24
N VAL A 85 -4.03 -0.62 -2.12
CA VAL A 85 -3.23 0.60 -1.97
C VAL A 85 -2.24 0.43 -0.81
N ASP A 86 -1.02 0.84 -1.08
CA ASP A 86 0.09 0.89 -0.14
C ASP A 86 0.72 2.27 -0.12
N PHE A 87 0.72 2.90 1.04
CA PHE A 87 1.36 4.19 1.27
C PHE A 87 2.64 4.04 2.12
N GLY A 88 3.60 3.27 1.63
CA GLY A 88 4.91 3.09 2.25
C GLY A 88 4.90 2.14 3.43
N VAL A 89 4.43 0.93 3.24
CA VAL A 89 4.33 -0.09 4.29
C VAL A 89 5.12 -1.36 3.97
N ILE A 90 5.11 -1.81 2.72
CA ILE A 90 5.74 -3.08 2.35
C ILE A 90 7.25 -3.09 2.65
N HIS A 91 7.93 -1.95 2.59
CA HIS A 91 9.34 -1.86 2.99
C HIS A 91 9.60 -2.13 4.49
N HIS A 92 8.56 -2.13 5.33
CA HIS A 92 8.64 -2.56 6.73
C HIS A 92 8.40 -4.06 6.90
N VAL A 93 7.97 -4.76 5.86
CA VAL A 93 7.62 -6.20 5.91
C VAL A 93 8.82 -7.04 5.50
N PRO A 94 9.43 -7.83 6.40
CA PRO A 94 10.56 -8.68 6.02
C PRO A 94 10.22 -9.68 4.91
N ALA A 95 9.05 -10.32 4.99
CA ALA A 95 8.53 -11.22 3.96
C ALA A 95 7.75 -10.46 2.86
N TRP A 96 8.30 -9.35 2.36
CA TRP A 96 7.61 -8.46 1.42
C TRP A 96 7.12 -9.16 0.13
N ARG A 97 7.78 -10.25 -0.29
CA ARG A 97 7.33 -11.03 -1.46
C ARG A 97 6.01 -11.75 -1.19
N ASP A 98 5.82 -12.24 0.05
CA ASP A 98 4.56 -12.86 0.47
C ASP A 98 3.46 -11.81 0.52
N ALA A 99 3.75 -10.61 1.02
CA ALA A 99 2.80 -9.51 0.99
C ALA A 99 2.38 -9.13 -0.45
N VAL A 100 3.34 -9.04 -1.38
CA VAL A 100 3.04 -8.76 -2.80
C VAL A 100 2.24 -9.92 -3.46
N ALA A 101 2.51 -11.16 -3.08
CA ALA A 101 1.72 -12.31 -3.54
C ALA A 101 0.28 -12.25 -3.02
N GLU A 102 0.06 -11.86 -1.77
CA GLU A 102 -1.27 -11.65 -1.19
C GLU A 102 -2.02 -10.50 -1.88
N VAL A 103 -1.32 -9.40 -2.21
CA VAL A 103 -1.90 -8.33 -3.03
C VAL A 103 -2.43 -8.89 -4.36
N ALA A 104 -1.64 -9.70 -5.05
CA ALA A 104 -2.07 -10.31 -6.31
C ALA A 104 -3.25 -11.28 -6.12
N ARG A 105 -3.27 -12.05 -5.03
CA ARG A 105 -4.34 -13.01 -4.73
C ARG A 105 -5.70 -12.33 -4.53
N VAL A 106 -5.74 -11.23 -3.77
CA VAL A 106 -7.00 -10.58 -3.42
C VAL A 106 -7.55 -9.68 -4.53
N LEU A 107 -6.71 -9.27 -5.49
CA LEU A 107 -7.14 -8.44 -6.61
C LEU A 107 -7.97 -9.23 -7.62
N ARG A 108 -9.07 -8.63 -8.06
CA ARG A 108 -9.83 -9.11 -9.21
C ARG A 108 -8.98 -9.07 -10.48
N PRO A 109 -9.24 -9.93 -11.47
CA PRO A 109 -8.61 -9.79 -12.79
C PRO A 109 -8.79 -8.36 -13.34
N GLY A 110 -7.69 -7.71 -13.70
CA GLY A 110 -7.68 -6.30 -14.12
C GLY A 110 -7.70 -5.27 -12.98
N GLY A 111 -7.68 -5.73 -11.73
CA GLY A 111 -7.56 -4.86 -10.56
C GLY A 111 -6.21 -4.15 -10.49
N GLN A 112 -6.13 -3.10 -9.69
CA GLN A 112 -4.97 -2.22 -9.60
C GLN A 112 -4.22 -2.37 -8.27
N PHE A 113 -2.89 -2.47 -8.34
CA PHE A 113 -2.03 -2.24 -7.19
C PHE A 113 -1.42 -0.83 -7.29
N VAL A 114 -1.75 0.03 -6.34
CA VAL A 114 -1.29 1.42 -6.27
C VAL A 114 -0.37 1.54 -5.06
N PHE A 115 0.88 1.93 -5.29
CA PHE A 115 1.85 1.96 -4.21
C PHE A 115 2.75 3.21 -4.26
N GLU A 116 3.24 3.59 -3.08
CA GLU A 116 4.36 4.52 -2.89
C GLU A 116 5.31 3.88 -1.88
N GLU A 117 6.51 3.50 -2.30
CA GLU A 117 7.43 2.73 -1.48
C GLU A 117 8.78 3.41 -1.28
N VAL A 118 9.39 3.13 -0.14
CA VAL A 118 10.75 3.56 0.20
C VAL A 118 11.73 2.47 -0.17
N THR A 119 12.69 2.80 -1.02
CA THR A 119 13.68 1.82 -1.49
C THR A 119 14.81 1.63 -0.49
N ARG A 120 15.55 0.51 -0.63
CA ARG A 120 16.79 0.26 0.14
C ARG A 120 17.79 1.42 0.04
N HIS A 121 17.82 2.14 -1.07
CA HIS A 121 18.70 3.28 -1.28
C HIS A 121 18.43 4.40 -0.25
N ALA A 122 17.16 4.75 -0.04
CA ALA A 122 16.78 5.73 0.97
C ALA A 122 17.15 5.28 2.39
N LEU A 123 16.84 4.02 2.71
CA LEU A 123 17.05 3.45 4.04
C LEU A 123 18.54 3.34 4.43
N GLN A 124 19.46 3.37 3.47
CA GLN A 124 20.90 3.42 3.71
C GLN A 124 21.42 4.82 4.07
N ARG A 125 20.65 5.88 3.82
CA ARG A 125 21.07 7.25 4.17
C ARG A 125 21.14 7.45 5.67
N TRP A 126 22.14 8.21 6.14
CA TRP A 126 22.37 8.48 7.54
C TRP A 126 21.13 9.03 8.27
N SER A 127 20.37 9.93 7.64
CA SER A 127 19.16 10.52 8.23
C SER A 127 18.07 9.48 8.52
N TYR A 128 17.85 8.52 7.63
CA TYR A 128 16.86 7.45 7.83
C TYR A 128 17.32 6.45 8.89
N ARG A 129 18.62 6.12 8.92
CA ARG A 129 19.19 5.20 9.93
C ARG A 129 19.16 5.76 11.35
N THR A 130 19.19 7.08 11.50
CA THR A 130 19.31 7.74 12.81
C THR A 130 17.95 8.05 13.44
N PHE A 131 16.93 8.32 12.64
CA PHE A 131 15.65 8.84 13.12
C PHE A 131 14.46 7.90 12.96
N LEU A 132 14.61 6.77 12.24
CA LEU A 132 13.52 5.87 11.93
C LEU A 132 13.94 4.41 12.17
N GLU A 133 13.11 3.67 12.90
CA GLU A 133 13.28 2.22 13.06
C GLU A 133 12.74 1.52 11.80
N HIS A 134 13.64 0.82 11.10
CA HIS A 134 13.30 0.02 9.92
C HIS A 134 13.94 -1.35 10.03
N PRO A 135 13.37 -2.42 9.45
CA PRO A 135 14.00 -3.72 9.37
C PRO A 135 15.39 -3.62 8.74
N GLU A 136 16.37 -4.29 9.31
CA GLU A 136 17.76 -4.28 8.79
C GLU A 136 17.96 -5.28 7.65
N HIS A 137 17.09 -6.27 7.53
CA HIS A 137 17.17 -7.37 6.59
C HIS A 137 16.02 -7.35 5.57
N ASP A 138 16.26 -8.00 4.45
CA ASP A 138 15.30 -8.24 3.36
C ASP A 138 14.65 -6.98 2.75
N ARG A 139 15.47 -5.94 2.59
CA ARG A 139 15.09 -4.68 1.95
C ARG A 139 15.22 -4.81 0.43
N PHE A 140 14.27 -4.29 -0.30
CA PHE A 140 14.28 -4.31 -1.76
C PHE A 140 14.86 -3.03 -2.37
N SER A 141 15.44 -3.16 -3.56
CA SER A 141 15.67 -2.05 -4.48
C SER A 141 14.42 -1.84 -5.36
N ALA A 142 14.36 -0.70 -6.05
CA ALA A 142 13.27 -0.46 -7.00
C ALA A 142 13.22 -1.56 -8.08
N GLU A 143 14.38 -1.99 -8.58
CA GLU A 143 14.50 -3.04 -9.60
C GLU A 143 14.00 -4.40 -9.08
N GLU A 144 14.38 -4.78 -7.86
CA GLU A 144 13.95 -6.03 -7.23
C GLU A 144 12.43 -6.05 -7.03
N PHE A 145 11.85 -4.94 -6.56
CA PHE A 145 10.39 -4.83 -6.36
C PHE A 145 9.64 -4.93 -7.69
N LEU A 146 10.05 -4.17 -8.70
CA LEU A 146 9.43 -4.21 -10.02
C LEU A 146 9.58 -5.57 -10.71
N ALA A 147 10.73 -6.24 -10.54
CA ALA A 147 10.94 -7.58 -11.07
C ALA A 147 10.01 -8.60 -10.43
N GLU A 148 9.77 -8.49 -9.12
CA GLU A 148 8.82 -9.36 -8.41
C GLU A 148 7.38 -9.11 -8.86
N LEU A 149 6.96 -7.85 -9.00
CA LEU A 149 5.65 -7.50 -9.56
C LEU A 149 5.45 -8.14 -10.94
N ALA A 150 6.45 -8.02 -11.83
CA ALA A 150 6.39 -8.63 -13.16
C ALA A 150 6.33 -10.16 -13.10
N ARG A 151 7.10 -10.79 -12.19
CA ARG A 151 7.13 -12.26 -12.00
C ARG A 151 5.77 -12.83 -11.64
N ILE A 152 5.00 -12.12 -10.83
CA ILE A 152 3.65 -12.55 -10.40
C ILE A 152 2.52 -12.06 -11.33
N GLY A 153 2.86 -11.39 -12.43
CA GLY A 153 1.92 -11.06 -13.51
C GLY A 153 1.39 -9.63 -13.53
N PHE A 154 1.90 -8.73 -12.69
CA PHE A 154 1.57 -7.32 -12.80
C PHE A 154 2.21 -6.69 -14.04
N THR A 155 1.46 -5.80 -14.67
CA THR A 155 1.96 -4.96 -15.76
C THR A 155 1.92 -3.51 -15.35
N LEU A 156 2.96 -2.77 -15.66
CA LEU A 156 3.00 -1.32 -15.43
C LEU A 156 2.44 -0.61 -16.66
N PRO A 157 1.28 0.06 -16.57
CA PRO A 157 0.70 0.80 -17.71
C PRO A 157 1.55 2.01 -18.08
N ARG A 158 2.38 2.48 -17.14
CA ARG A 158 3.36 3.57 -17.31
C ARG A 158 4.62 3.22 -16.52
N PRO A 159 5.79 3.77 -16.92
CA PRO A 159 7.01 3.60 -16.16
C PRO A 159 6.82 4.07 -14.71
N ALA A 160 7.28 3.27 -13.77
CA ALA A 160 7.33 3.67 -12.38
C ALA A 160 8.20 4.92 -12.21
N VAL A 161 7.80 5.82 -11.34
CA VAL A 161 8.51 7.07 -11.09
C VAL A 161 9.36 6.94 -9.84
N THR A 162 10.67 7.09 -10.00
CA THR A 162 11.56 7.24 -8.85
C THR A 162 11.72 8.73 -8.53
N ARG A 163 11.68 9.08 -7.24
CA ARG A 163 11.85 10.46 -6.74
C ARG A 163 13.02 10.52 -5.77
N PHE A 164 13.56 11.73 -5.58
CA PHE A 164 14.66 11.99 -4.64
C PHE A 164 15.86 11.05 -4.85
N PHE A 165 16.36 10.98 -6.09
CA PHE A 165 17.52 10.13 -6.47
C PHE A 165 17.31 8.63 -6.23
N GLY A 166 16.09 8.14 -6.37
CA GLY A 166 15.76 6.72 -6.20
C GLY A 166 15.33 6.33 -4.78
N ASP A 167 15.13 7.29 -3.90
CA ASP A 167 14.69 7.03 -2.52
C ASP A 167 13.24 6.50 -2.47
N PHE A 168 12.38 6.99 -3.37
CA PHE A 168 10.98 6.61 -3.44
C PHE A 168 10.64 6.00 -4.79
N LEU A 169 9.79 4.97 -4.78
CA LEU A 169 9.21 4.33 -5.94
C LEU A 169 7.68 4.52 -5.89
N ILE A 170 7.12 5.03 -6.99
CA ILE A 170 5.67 5.27 -7.13
C ILE A 170 5.18 4.69 -8.45
#